data_d01ee8009700614af822927149d8e063
#
_entry.id   d01ee8009700614af822927149d8e063
#
_cell.length_a   1.000
_cell.length_b   1.000
_cell.length_c   1.000
_cell.angle_alpha   90.00
_cell.angle_beta   90.00
_cell.angle_gamma   90.00
#
_symmetry.space_group_name_H-M   'P 1'
#
loop_
_entity.id
_entity.type
_entity.pdbx_description
1 polymer ?
#
loop_
_entity_poly.entity_id
_entity_poly.type
_entity_poly.pdbx_seq_one_letter_code
_entity_poly.pdbx_strand_id
1 'polypeptide(L)'
;MTGKFIITRDHLAQLGACKSGMDFYDRTYPDGKAEYQDMLDKAVAGGHTDYATWLLEKVGPTEDVLEVEEINSKELDIVFAGRVFAKLGIIVRRLIAGLGIEAGYGIKAGEGIKAGYGIEAGCGIKAGLGIEAGYGYGIYAGLRVKVTNREYRTIRAKNKPDNIMCGEWVEQ
;
A
#
# COMPACT_ATOMS: atom_id res chain seq x y z
N MET A 1 -1.10 -19.10 14.94
CA MET A 1 -1.74 -19.66 13.71
C MET A 1 -2.65 -18.56 13.19
N THR A 2 -2.19 -17.74 12.27
CA THR A 2 -3.03 -16.76 11.58
C THR A 2 -3.93 -17.55 10.63
N GLY A 3 -5.21 -17.70 10.99
CA GLY A 3 -6.19 -18.31 10.10
C GLY A 3 -6.30 -17.48 8.85
N LYS A 4 -5.99 -18.06 7.69
CA LYS A 4 -6.17 -17.39 6.40
C LYS A 4 -7.63 -16.96 6.26
N PHE A 5 -7.85 -15.66 6.09
CA PHE A 5 -9.19 -15.12 5.92
C PHE A 5 -9.71 -15.49 4.52
N ILE A 6 -10.82 -16.24 4.48
CA ILE A 6 -11.39 -16.71 3.22
C ILE A 6 -12.56 -15.81 2.79
N ILE A 7 -12.45 -15.28 1.59
CA ILE A 7 -13.50 -14.55 0.91
C ILE A 7 -14.35 -15.53 0.11
N THR A 8 -15.66 -15.45 0.27
CA THR A 8 -16.63 -16.21 -0.51
C THR A 8 -17.47 -15.29 -1.40
N ARG A 9 -18.15 -15.87 -2.38
CA ARG A 9 -19.06 -15.12 -3.25
C ARG A 9 -20.16 -14.40 -2.46
N ASP A 10 -20.74 -15.07 -1.47
CA ASP A 10 -21.80 -14.50 -0.61
C ASP A 10 -21.25 -13.33 0.23
N HIS A 11 -20.02 -13.45 0.72
CA HIS A 11 -19.37 -12.37 1.45
C HIS A 11 -19.20 -11.13 0.55
N LEU A 12 -18.74 -11.30 -0.70
CA LEU A 12 -18.62 -10.18 -1.65
C LEU A 12 -19.98 -9.53 -1.96
N ALA A 13 -21.03 -10.34 -2.10
CA ALA A 13 -22.39 -9.83 -2.32
C ALA A 13 -22.89 -8.99 -1.13
N GLN A 14 -22.63 -9.45 0.11
CA GLN A 14 -22.96 -8.70 1.34
C GLN A 14 -22.19 -7.39 1.45
N LEU A 15 -20.93 -7.35 0.99
CA LEU A 15 -20.11 -6.14 0.95
C LEU A 15 -20.54 -5.16 -0.16
N GLY A 16 -21.45 -5.58 -1.05
CA GLY A 16 -21.94 -4.75 -2.15
C GLY A 16 -21.03 -4.72 -3.37
N ALA A 17 -20.32 -5.83 -3.66
CA ALA A 17 -19.49 -5.94 -4.85
C ALA A 17 -20.32 -5.71 -6.13
N CYS A 18 -19.76 -4.93 -7.06
CA CYS A 18 -20.38 -4.67 -8.35
C CYS A 18 -20.39 -5.93 -9.24
N LYS A 19 -21.25 -5.93 -10.27
CA LYS A 19 -21.37 -7.08 -11.18
C LYS A 19 -20.02 -7.47 -11.79
N SER A 20 -19.24 -6.52 -12.29
CA SER A 20 -17.94 -6.81 -12.90
C SER A 20 -16.93 -7.41 -11.92
N GLY A 21 -16.95 -6.97 -10.65
CA GLY A 21 -16.14 -7.57 -9.58
C GLY A 21 -16.57 -8.99 -9.24
N MET A 22 -17.89 -9.26 -9.22
CA MET A 22 -18.44 -10.62 -9.05
C MET A 22 -18.06 -11.54 -10.23
N ASP A 23 -18.18 -11.05 -11.47
CA ASP A 23 -17.79 -11.79 -12.67
C ASP A 23 -16.27 -12.08 -12.69
N PHE A 24 -15.44 -11.17 -12.18
CA PHE A 24 -14.01 -11.40 -12.00
C PHE A 24 -13.77 -12.52 -10.96
N TYR A 25 -14.43 -12.46 -9.82
CA TYR A 25 -14.33 -13.48 -8.78
C TYR A 25 -14.72 -14.87 -9.29
N ASP A 26 -15.88 -14.99 -9.92
CA ASP A 26 -16.42 -16.27 -10.41
C ASP A 26 -15.49 -16.93 -11.46
N ARG A 27 -14.81 -16.12 -12.30
CA ARG A 27 -13.82 -16.62 -13.27
C ARG A 27 -12.51 -17.03 -12.62
N THR A 28 -12.07 -16.31 -11.58
CA THR A 28 -10.78 -16.51 -10.94
C THR A 28 -10.82 -17.64 -9.91
N TYR A 29 -11.96 -17.82 -9.25
CA TYR A 29 -12.16 -18.78 -8.16
C TYR A 29 -13.41 -19.65 -8.41
N PRO A 30 -13.34 -20.59 -9.35
CA PRO A 30 -14.49 -21.44 -9.71
C PRO A 30 -14.95 -22.38 -8.57
N ASP A 31 -14.08 -22.60 -7.58
CA ASP A 31 -14.40 -23.34 -6.35
C ASP A 31 -15.13 -22.48 -5.30
N GLY A 32 -15.31 -21.19 -5.57
CA GLY A 32 -16.03 -20.25 -4.72
C GLY A 32 -15.32 -19.86 -3.43
N LYS A 33 -14.00 -20.08 -3.35
CA LYS A 33 -13.17 -19.71 -2.18
C LYS A 33 -11.89 -19.03 -2.59
N ALA A 34 -11.62 -17.85 -2.04
CA ALA A 34 -10.40 -17.10 -2.25
C ALA A 34 -9.75 -16.76 -0.90
N GLU A 35 -8.44 -16.95 -0.78
CA GLU A 35 -7.71 -16.33 0.30
C GLU A 35 -7.67 -14.81 0.08
N TYR A 36 -7.81 -14.04 1.14
CA TYR A 36 -7.96 -12.59 1.04
C TYR A 36 -6.78 -11.92 0.32
N GLN A 37 -5.54 -12.21 0.73
CA GLN A 37 -4.36 -11.61 0.07
C GLN A 37 -4.20 -12.12 -1.37
N ASP A 38 -4.43 -13.41 -1.63
CA ASP A 38 -4.39 -13.96 -3.00
C ASP A 38 -5.43 -13.26 -3.92
N MET A 39 -6.59 -12.90 -3.38
CA MET A 39 -7.58 -12.15 -4.14
C MET A 39 -7.12 -10.72 -4.45
N LEU A 40 -6.47 -10.02 -3.50
CA LEU A 40 -5.87 -8.71 -3.76
C LEU A 40 -4.80 -8.81 -4.85
N ASP A 41 -3.89 -9.79 -4.73
CA ASP A 41 -2.78 -9.99 -5.65
C ASP A 41 -3.26 -10.32 -7.07
N LYS A 42 -4.27 -11.19 -7.21
CA LYS A 42 -4.84 -11.54 -8.52
C LYS A 42 -5.63 -10.40 -9.15
N ALA A 43 -6.33 -9.59 -8.35
CA ALA A 43 -6.98 -8.39 -8.85
C ALA A 43 -5.95 -7.39 -9.40
N VAL A 44 -4.87 -7.15 -8.67
CA VAL A 44 -3.75 -6.29 -9.13
C VAL A 44 -3.11 -6.85 -10.39
N ALA A 45 -2.78 -8.14 -10.42
CA ALA A 45 -2.18 -8.79 -11.60
C ALA A 45 -3.10 -8.76 -12.83
N GLY A 46 -4.41 -8.78 -12.64
CA GLY A 46 -5.42 -8.61 -13.68
C GLY A 46 -5.65 -7.17 -14.14
N GLY A 47 -4.92 -6.20 -13.59
CA GLY A 47 -5.08 -4.76 -13.89
C GLY A 47 -6.25 -4.10 -13.16
N HIS A 48 -6.83 -4.76 -12.16
CA HIS A 48 -7.96 -4.29 -11.38
C HIS A 48 -7.54 -3.84 -9.98
N THR A 49 -6.58 -2.91 -9.90
CA THR A 49 -6.10 -2.35 -8.62
C THR A 49 -7.23 -1.65 -7.84
N ASP A 50 -8.24 -1.13 -8.56
CA ASP A 50 -9.46 -0.56 -7.97
C ASP A 50 -10.28 -1.61 -7.21
N TYR A 51 -10.42 -2.85 -7.72
CA TYR A 51 -11.10 -3.94 -7.00
C TYR A 51 -10.33 -4.33 -5.74
N ALA A 52 -9.01 -4.45 -5.83
CA ALA A 52 -8.18 -4.75 -4.67
C ALA A 52 -8.28 -3.66 -3.60
N THR A 53 -8.21 -2.39 -4.00
CA THR A 53 -8.34 -1.25 -3.08
C THR A 53 -9.72 -1.21 -2.41
N TRP A 54 -10.80 -1.38 -3.20
CA TRP A 54 -12.15 -1.46 -2.69
C TRP A 54 -12.32 -2.59 -1.68
N LEU A 55 -11.79 -3.78 -2.00
CA LEU A 55 -11.89 -4.95 -1.11
C LEU A 55 -11.14 -4.70 0.20
N LEU A 56 -9.94 -4.10 0.13
CA LEU A 56 -9.18 -3.72 1.31
C LEU A 56 -9.94 -2.73 2.20
N GLU A 57 -10.61 -1.75 1.60
CA GLU A 57 -11.42 -0.77 2.34
C GLU A 57 -12.67 -1.41 3.00
N LYS A 58 -13.25 -2.44 2.39
CA LYS A 58 -14.45 -3.11 2.90
C LYS A 58 -14.17 -4.18 3.94
N VAL A 59 -13.13 -4.96 3.73
CA VAL A 59 -12.73 -6.07 4.63
C VAL A 59 -11.86 -5.57 5.77
N GLY A 60 -11.00 -4.59 5.49
CA GLY A 60 -10.06 -4.04 6.45
C GLY A 60 -8.69 -4.74 6.43
N PRO A 61 -7.77 -4.27 7.28
CA PRO A 61 -6.42 -4.79 7.34
C PRO A 61 -6.29 -6.13 8.07
N THR A 62 -5.17 -6.83 7.80
CA THR A 62 -4.73 -8.01 8.55
C THR A 62 -3.44 -7.72 9.33
N GLU A 63 -3.09 -8.59 10.28
CA GLU A 63 -1.82 -8.49 11.04
C GLU A 63 -0.61 -9.05 10.26
N ASP A 64 -0.79 -9.45 9.02
CA ASP A 64 0.28 -10.02 8.20
C ASP A 64 1.34 -8.96 7.88
N VAL A 65 2.57 -9.43 7.65
CA VAL A 65 3.70 -8.58 7.29
C VAL A 65 4.33 -9.10 6.01
N LEU A 66 4.40 -8.23 5.01
CA LEU A 66 5.25 -8.44 3.82
C LEU A 66 6.65 -7.93 4.16
N GLU A 67 7.54 -8.84 4.58
CA GLU A 67 8.93 -8.51 4.85
C GLU A 67 9.81 -8.93 3.68
N VAL A 68 10.51 -7.95 3.10
CA VAL A 68 11.39 -8.14 1.94
C VAL A 68 12.72 -7.39 2.12
N GLU A 69 13.72 -7.76 1.35
CA GLU A 69 14.99 -7.01 1.31
C GLU A 69 14.78 -5.68 0.59
N GLU A 70 14.22 -5.71 -0.61
CA GLU A 70 13.96 -4.56 -1.47
C GLU A 70 12.76 -4.82 -2.37
N ILE A 71 12.04 -3.76 -2.74
CA ILE A 71 11.05 -3.78 -3.82
C ILE A 71 11.54 -2.81 -4.90
N ASN A 72 11.82 -3.32 -6.09
CA ASN A 72 12.34 -2.50 -7.19
C ASN A 72 11.68 -2.86 -8.53
N SER A 73 10.46 -2.37 -8.72
CA SER A 73 9.69 -2.56 -9.96
C SER A 73 8.76 -1.37 -10.21
N LYS A 74 9.15 -0.49 -11.13
CA LYS A 74 8.41 0.74 -11.44
C LYS A 74 7.01 0.51 -12.02
N GLU A 75 6.76 -0.67 -12.57
CA GLU A 75 5.49 -1.04 -13.19
C GLU A 75 4.55 -1.81 -12.23
N LEU A 76 5.05 -2.17 -11.05
CA LEU A 76 4.30 -2.98 -10.09
C LEU A 76 3.37 -2.12 -9.25
N ASP A 77 2.10 -2.52 -9.19
CA ASP A 77 1.19 -2.11 -8.11
C ASP A 77 1.26 -3.13 -6.98
N ILE A 78 1.18 -2.66 -5.76
CA ILE A 78 1.09 -3.49 -4.56
C ILE A 78 -0.12 -3.03 -3.76
N VAL A 79 -1.02 -3.97 -3.47
CA VAL A 79 -2.11 -3.81 -2.48
C VAL A 79 -1.96 -4.94 -1.48
N PHE A 80 -1.50 -4.62 -0.28
CA PHE A 80 -1.24 -5.59 0.77
C PHE A 80 -2.12 -5.32 1.98
N ALA A 81 -2.81 -6.36 2.46
CA ALA A 81 -3.78 -6.19 3.54
C ALA A 81 -3.15 -5.82 4.90
N GLY A 82 -1.88 -6.17 5.12
CA GLY A 82 -1.16 -5.91 6.36
C GLY A 82 -0.13 -4.81 6.26
N ARG A 83 1.03 -5.02 6.89
CA ARG A 83 2.17 -4.10 6.90
C ARG A 83 3.17 -4.47 5.80
N VAL A 84 3.72 -3.44 5.14
CA VAL A 84 4.84 -3.61 4.19
C VAL A 84 6.12 -3.11 4.84
N PHE A 85 7.12 -3.98 4.92
CA PHE A 85 8.45 -3.67 5.45
C PHE A 85 9.54 -4.07 4.45
N ALA A 86 10.36 -3.10 4.03
CA ALA A 86 11.54 -3.33 3.21
C ALA A 86 12.80 -2.91 3.98
N LYS A 87 13.79 -3.80 4.09
CA LYS A 87 15.07 -3.49 4.77
C LYS A 87 15.84 -2.39 4.05
N LEU A 88 15.76 -2.37 2.72
CA LEU A 88 16.35 -1.35 1.85
C LEU A 88 15.25 -0.38 1.39
N GLY A 89 15.09 -0.19 0.08
CA GLY A 89 14.17 0.78 -0.50
C GLY A 89 12.95 0.14 -1.15
N ILE A 90 11.97 0.99 -1.47
CA ILE A 90 10.77 0.61 -2.22
C ILE A 90 10.67 1.48 -3.46
N ILE A 91 10.63 0.85 -4.65
CA ILE A 91 10.35 1.52 -5.92
C ILE A 91 9.24 0.73 -6.62
N VAL A 92 8.09 1.37 -6.83
CA VAL A 92 6.88 0.75 -7.39
C VAL A 92 6.12 1.75 -8.28
N ARG A 93 5.07 1.31 -8.97
CA ARG A 93 4.10 2.21 -9.58
C ARG A 93 3.15 2.76 -8.51
N ARG A 94 2.51 1.91 -7.74
CA ARG A 94 1.58 2.28 -6.64
C ARG A 94 1.80 1.36 -5.43
N LEU A 95 1.66 1.90 -4.23
CA LEU A 95 1.82 1.15 -2.99
C LEU A 95 0.65 1.45 -2.05
N ILE A 96 -0.12 0.43 -1.72
CA ILE A 96 -1.23 0.51 -0.77
C ILE A 96 -1.05 -0.59 0.28
N ALA A 97 -1.05 -0.21 1.55
CA ALA A 97 -0.97 -1.13 2.68
C ALA A 97 -2.14 -0.91 3.64
N GLY A 98 -2.75 -1.97 4.12
CA GLY A 98 -3.83 -1.90 5.11
C GLY A 98 -3.37 -1.36 6.46
N LEU A 99 -2.12 -1.65 6.84
CA LEU A 99 -1.46 -1.10 8.01
C LEU A 99 -0.37 -0.09 7.62
N GLY A 100 0.83 -0.24 8.15
CA GLY A 100 1.93 0.69 7.91
C GLY A 100 2.83 0.32 6.73
N ILE A 101 3.60 1.29 6.27
CA ILE A 101 4.67 1.11 5.28
C ILE A 101 5.97 1.59 5.91
N GLU A 102 7.01 0.74 5.86
CA GLU A 102 8.33 1.06 6.38
C GLU A 102 9.42 0.68 5.38
N ALA A 103 10.40 1.56 5.18
CA ALA A 103 11.58 1.29 4.37
C ALA A 103 12.86 1.78 5.06
N GLY A 104 13.91 0.98 5.05
CA GLY A 104 15.21 1.33 5.60
C GLY A 104 15.88 2.49 4.88
N TYR A 105 15.62 2.62 3.57
CA TYR A 105 16.03 3.78 2.76
C TYR A 105 14.79 4.58 2.29
N GLY A 106 14.71 4.92 1.03
CA GLY A 106 13.64 5.75 0.50
C GLY A 106 12.46 4.94 -0.05
N ILE A 107 11.32 5.61 -0.18
CA ILE A 107 10.13 5.08 -0.84
C ILE A 107 9.85 5.93 -2.07
N LYS A 108 9.69 5.29 -3.23
CA LYS A 108 9.35 5.95 -4.49
C LYS A 108 8.21 5.23 -5.18
N ALA A 109 7.12 5.96 -5.42
CA ALA A 109 6.01 5.48 -6.24
C ALA A 109 5.82 6.38 -7.48
N GLY A 110 5.56 5.77 -8.64
CA GLY A 110 5.21 6.51 -9.85
C GLY A 110 3.88 7.24 -9.74
N GLU A 111 2.95 6.65 -9.01
CA GLU A 111 1.63 7.21 -8.71
C GLU A 111 1.49 7.55 -7.23
N GLY A 112 0.76 6.76 -6.45
CA GLY A 112 0.41 7.06 -5.07
C GLY A 112 1.01 6.10 -4.04
N ILE A 113 1.09 6.58 -2.80
CA ILE A 113 1.41 5.80 -1.61
C ILE A 113 0.29 6.00 -0.61
N LYS A 114 -0.35 4.91 -0.17
CA LYS A 114 -1.41 4.94 0.84
C LYS A 114 -1.16 3.89 1.92
N ALA A 115 -1.25 4.27 3.18
CA ALA A 115 -1.18 3.37 4.32
C ALA A 115 -2.36 3.61 5.26
N GLY A 116 -2.94 2.56 5.82
CA GLY A 116 -3.96 2.68 6.86
C GLY A 116 -3.42 3.26 8.16
N TYR A 117 -2.11 3.10 8.40
CA TYR A 117 -1.38 3.67 9.54
C TYR A 117 -0.28 4.62 9.04
N GLY A 118 0.90 4.62 9.68
CA GLY A 118 2.01 5.49 9.34
C GLY A 118 2.83 5.04 8.13
N ILE A 119 3.58 5.99 7.59
CA ILE A 119 4.56 5.76 6.52
C ILE A 119 5.91 6.26 7.01
N GLU A 120 6.90 5.36 7.02
CA GLU A 120 8.24 5.64 7.55
C GLU A 120 9.32 5.30 6.52
N ALA A 121 10.27 6.19 6.33
CA ALA A 121 11.42 5.97 5.48
C ALA A 121 12.70 6.49 6.11
N GLY A 122 13.76 5.72 6.02
CA GLY A 122 15.10 6.14 6.45
C GLY A 122 15.63 7.34 5.67
N CYS A 123 15.23 7.47 4.40
CA CYS A 123 15.50 8.61 3.53
C CYS A 123 14.20 9.29 3.07
N GLY A 124 14.20 9.90 1.88
CA GLY A 124 13.04 10.63 1.37
C GLY A 124 11.91 9.72 0.88
N ILE A 125 10.72 10.31 0.79
CA ILE A 125 9.52 9.68 0.24
C ILE A 125 9.08 10.48 -0.98
N LYS A 126 8.78 9.80 -2.10
CA LYS A 126 8.34 10.44 -3.33
C LYS A 126 7.15 9.67 -3.95
N ALA A 127 6.09 10.40 -4.29
CA ALA A 127 4.97 9.88 -5.07
C ALA A 127 4.59 10.85 -6.19
N GLY A 128 4.22 10.33 -7.35
CA GLY A 128 3.82 11.14 -8.51
C GLY A 128 2.50 11.89 -8.31
N LEU A 129 1.59 11.30 -7.53
CA LEU A 129 0.29 11.89 -7.23
C LEU A 129 0.19 12.32 -5.77
N GLY A 130 -0.03 11.37 -4.85
CA GLY A 130 -0.28 11.68 -3.45
C GLY A 130 0.37 10.69 -2.50
N ILE A 131 0.52 11.13 -1.25
CA ILE A 131 0.96 10.32 -0.12
C ILE A 131 -0.09 10.48 0.97
N GLU A 132 -0.65 9.38 1.43
CA GLU A 132 -1.73 9.35 2.42
C GLU A 132 -1.40 8.39 3.55
N ALA A 133 -1.34 8.89 4.77
CA ALA A 133 -1.28 8.09 5.98
C ALA A 133 -2.67 8.09 6.66
N GLY A 134 -2.99 7.02 7.39
CA GLY A 134 -4.26 6.89 8.09
C GLY A 134 -4.49 7.99 9.11
N TYR A 135 -5.76 8.23 9.43
CA TYR A 135 -6.14 9.26 10.40
C TYR A 135 -5.45 9.02 11.76
N GLY A 136 -4.80 10.06 12.27
CA GLY A 136 -4.06 9.99 13.54
C GLY A 136 -2.64 9.41 13.44
N TYR A 137 -2.19 9.00 12.24
CA TYR A 137 -0.84 8.50 11.99
C TYR A 137 0.01 9.49 11.21
N GLY A 138 1.35 9.35 11.32
CA GLY A 138 2.30 10.30 10.76
C GLY A 138 3.05 9.79 9.52
N ILE A 139 3.62 10.75 8.78
CA ILE A 139 4.56 10.51 7.70
C ILE A 139 5.94 10.97 8.17
N TYR A 140 6.91 10.06 8.14
CA TYR A 140 8.27 10.26 8.62
C TYR A 140 9.28 9.98 7.52
N ALA A 141 9.92 11.04 7.01
CA ALA A 141 10.97 10.92 6.01
C ALA A 141 12.33 11.38 6.57
N GLY A 142 13.38 10.64 6.25
CA GLY A 142 14.74 10.98 6.63
C GLY A 142 15.14 10.58 8.05
N LEU A 143 14.53 9.52 8.59
CA LEU A 143 14.82 9.03 9.95
C LEU A 143 16.28 8.57 10.13
N ARG A 144 16.97 8.20 9.04
CA ARG A 144 18.37 7.75 9.05
C ARG A 144 19.35 8.75 8.41
N VAL A 145 18.88 9.96 8.13
CA VAL A 145 19.67 11.00 7.45
C VAL A 145 20.20 12.02 8.47
N LYS A 146 21.46 12.43 8.31
CA LYS A 146 22.02 13.53 9.12
C LYS A 146 21.22 14.81 8.88
N VAL A 147 21.02 15.62 9.92
CA VAL A 147 20.23 16.88 9.87
C VAL A 147 20.75 17.84 8.77
N THR A 148 22.03 17.78 8.45
CA THR A 148 22.68 18.61 7.41
C THR A 148 22.29 18.21 5.99
N ASN A 149 21.78 16.99 5.76
CA ASN A 149 21.45 16.47 4.44
C ASN A 149 19.95 16.60 4.16
N ARG A 150 19.42 17.81 4.15
CA ARG A 150 17.98 18.09 4.02
C ARG A 150 17.35 17.50 2.77
N GLU A 151 18.08 17.47 1.65
CA GLU A 151 17.59 16.92 0.37
C GLU A 151 17.13 15.44 0.46
N TYR A 152 17.77 14.66 1.34
CA TYR A 152 17.40 13.24 1.57
C TYR A 152 16.26 13.05 2.56
N ARG A 153 15.70 14.14 3.10
CA ARG A 153 14.55 14.14 4.01
C ARG A 153 13.29 14.67 3.34
N THR A 154 13.27 14.75 2.02
CA THR A 154 12.16 15.36 1.29
C THR A 154 10.99 14.38 1.16
N ILE A 155 9.79 14.93 1.26
CA ILE A 155 8.51 14.32 0.92
C ILE A 155 8.02 15.03 -0.33
N ARG A 156 8.01 14.34 -1.47
CA ARG A 156 7.61 14.92 -2.76
C ARG A 156 6.29 14.33 -3.21
N ALA A 157 5.31 15.17 -3.39
CA ALA A 157 4.00 14.82 -3.90
C ALA A 157 3.36 16.04 -4.56
N LYS A 158 2.41 15.81 -5.48
CA LYS A 158 1.64 16.87 -6.13
C LYS A 158 0.87 17.73 -5.12
N ASN A 159 0.26 17.09 -4.12
CA ASN A 159 -0.42 17.78 -3.04
C ASN A 159 0.37 17.57 -1.73
N LYS A 160 0.36 18.58 -0.86
CA LYS A 160 0.96 18.45 0.46
C LYS A 160 0.20 17.40 1.27
N PRO A 161 0.85 16.34 1.74
CA PRO A 161 0.22 15.38 2.64
C PRO A 161 -0.12 16.03 3.99
N ASP A 162 -1.20 15.57 4.59
CA ASP A 162 -1.47 15.84 5.99
C ASP A 162 -0.52 15.03 6.89
N ASN A 163 -0.41 15.41 8.15
CA ASN A 163 0.31 14.65 9.19
C ASN A 163 1.80 14.41 8.93
N ILE A 164 2.51 15.33 8.28
CA ILE A 164 3.97 15.28 8.18
C ILE A 164 4.57 15.52 9.58
N MET A 165 5.18 14.49 10.15
CA MET A 165 5.83 14.55 11.46
C MET A 165 7.34 14.74 11.36
N CYS A 166 7.96 14.25 10.29
CA CYS A 166 9.38 14.43 10.01
C CYS A 166 9.61 14.49 8.50
N GLY A 167 10.47 15.41 8.07
CA GLY A 167 10.77 15.66 6.66
C GLY A 167 10.27 17.03 6.20
N GLU A 168 10.64 17.40 4.99
CA GLU A 168 10.23 18.67 4.36
C GLU A 168 9.41 18.36 3.10
N TRP A 169 8.20 18.88 3.04
CA TRP A 169 7.39 18.75 1.83
C TRP A 169 7.92 19.66 0.72
N VAL A 170 8.00 19.09 -0.47
CA VAL A 170 8.38 19.81 -1.70
C VAL A 170 7.35 19.43 -2.77
N GLU A 171 6.77 20.42 -3.40
CA GLU A 171 5.87 20.22 -4.53
C GLU A 171 6.60 19.53 -5.69
N GLN A 172 5.88 18.63 -6.40
CA GLN A 172 6.43 17.87 -7.52
C GLN A 172 5.97 18.47 -8.84
#